data_0f0dc65a590c6537a4e6e308d6d8e72d
#
_entry.id   0f0dc65a590c6537a4e6e308d6d8e72d
#
_cell.length_a   1.000
_cell.length_b   1.000
_cell.length_c   1.000
_cell.angle_alpha   90.00
_cell.angle_beta   90.00
_cell.angle_gamma   90.00
#
_symmetry.space_group_name_H-M   'P 1'
#
loop_
_entity.id
_entity.type
_entity.pdbx_description
1 polymer ?
#
loop_
_entity_poly.entity_id
_entity_poly.type
_entity_poly.pdbx_seq_one_letter_code
_entity_poly.pdbx_strand_id
1 'polypeptide(L)'
;PEMRGHILLGRGVAYVQLGETESCLNDFDEALKYLKGEEKAKVYSKRGLAYLLLGEMDKSYVDFEKALSINTKDVIALISIADLQWLHYHAPEKALPFLDRAVAADSSNLLAWMKRGKVLLDLHEDEKALTSFNKGHVVGETDGIPYLLRNMYYMQHRRFTDARNDLTHLISIYPNNAYFYSKRCDASMKLHDFGGALEDIRKAIALEPDKGYYYMMLGLVYSQTERYDEAITAFETAIAKGHKKADVYNNLGYVYKLKGNYQKALGILNKAIEMDPGYGESYRSRGEVYAEMGEYEKAVADITEFLKINPNIASALLMRAGFYDKLGKKEWAEKDRKAAALGKKDGIYVF
;
A
#
# COMPACT_ATOMS: atom_id res chain seq x y z
N PRO A 1 -50.03 1.23 -14.08
CA PRO A 1 -49.33 0.49 -13.00
C PRO A 1 -47.80 0.55 -13.19
N GLU A 2 -47.28 0.22 -14.37
CA GLU A 2 -45.85 0.16 -14.67
C GLU A 2 -45.15 1.52 -14.54
N MET A 3 -45.77 2.61 -15.08
CA MET A 3 -45.30 3.97 -14.90
C MET A 3 -45.15 4.35 -13.41
N ARG A 4 -46.10 3.93 -12.55
CA ARG A 4 -46.00 4.13 -11.10
C ARG A 4 -44.75 3.43 -10.54
N GLY A 5 -44.48 2.19 -11.00
CA GLY A 5 -43.28 1.46 -10.60
C GLY A 5 -41.96 2.18 -10.94
N HIS A 6 -41.89 2.77 -12.15
CA HIS A 6 -40.70 3.55 -12.56
C HIS A 6 -40.54 4.85 -11.76
N ILE A 7 -41.64 5.55 -11.45
CA ILE A 7 -41.59 6.76 -10.61
C ILE A 7 -41.07 6.39 -9.21
N LEU A 8 -41.59 5.32 -8.63
CA LEU A 8 -41.14 4.84 -7.31
C LEU A 8 -39.67 4.43 -7.33
N LEU A 9 -39.23 3.68 -8.35
CA LEU A 9 -37.81 3.33 -8.52
C LEU A 9 -36.93 4.59 -8.59
N GLY A 10 -37.30 5.58 -9.42
CA GLY A 10 -36.59 6.84 -9.54
C GLY A 10 -36.54 7.62 -8.24
N ARG A 11 -37.65 7.71 -7.52
CA ARG A 11 -37.72 8.41 -6.22
C ARG A 11 -36.92 7.68 -5.15
N GLY A 12 -36.98 6.34 -5.10
CA GLY A 12 -36.17 5.54 -4.19
C GLY A 12 -34.69 5.74 -4.39
N VAL A 13 -34.22 5.82 -5.66
CA VAL A 13 -32.82 6.14 -5.97
C VAL A 13 -32.43 7.55 -5.49
N ALA A 14 -33.30 8.55 -5.66
CA ALA A 14 -33.07 9.89 -5.14
C ALA A 14 -32.98 9.92 -3.61
N TYR A 15 -33.83 9.18 -2.91
CA TYR A 15 -33.77 9.03 -1.45
C TYR A 15 -32.45 8.39 -0.97
N VAL A 16 -31.92 7.40 -1.70
CA VAL A 16 -30.57 6.85 -1.41
C VAL A 16 -29.52 7.94 -1.45
N GLN A 17 -29.54 8.82 -2.47
CA GLN A 17 -28.59 9.92 -2.60
C GLN A 17 -28.73 10.98 -1.50
N LEU A 18 -29.91 11.15 -0.94
CA LEU A 18 -30.21 12.06 0.16
C LEU A 18 -29.96 11.44 1.55
N GLY A 19 -29.63 10.14 1.61
CA GLY A 19 -29.43 9.42 2.87
C GLY A 19 -30.76 9.02 3.59
N GLU A 20 -31.91 9.20 2.93
CA GLU A 20 -33.24 8.85 3.45
C GLU A 20 -33.56 7.36 3.25
N THR A 21 -32.86 6.51 4.00
CA THR A 21 -32.83 5.06 3.77
C THR A 21 -34.16 4.34 4.01
N GLU A 22 -34.97 4.75 5.00
CA GLU A 22 -36.30 4.15 5.22
C GLU A 22 -37.26 4.50 4.08
N SER A 23 -37.27 5.76 3.64
CA SER A 23 -38.10 6.22 2.51
C SER A 23 -37.77 5.46 1.22
N CYS A 24 -36.47 5.23 0.95
CA CYS A 24 -36.05 4.51 -0.25
C CYS A 24 -36.48 3.04 -0.24
N LEU A 25 -36.42 2.35 0.90
CA LEU A 25 -36.84 0.95 1.02
C LEU A 25 -38.32 0.80 0.75
N ASN A 26 -39.17 1.69 1.33
CA ASN A 26 -40.61 1.69 1.08
C ASN A 26 -40.93 1.87 -0.42
N ASP A 27 -40.24 2.77 -1.09
CA ASP A 27 -40.45 2.99 -2.51
C ASP A 27 -39.99 1.79 -3.38
N PHE A 28 -38.89 1.15 -3.03
CA PHE A 28 -38.46 -0.07 -3.73
C PHE A 28 -39.43 -1.23 -3.49
N ASP A 29 -39.94 -1.41 -2.28
CA ASP A 29 -40.94 -2.45 -1.94
C ASP A 29 -42.22 -2.26 -2.75
N GLU A 30 -42.67 -1.02 -2.88
CA GLU A 30 -43.85 -0.71 -3.71
C GLU A 30 -43.55 -0.91 -5.19
N ALA A 31 -42.38 -0.47 -5.70
CA ALA A 31 -42.00 -0.64 -7.10
C ALA A 31 -41.99 -2.12 -7.55
N LEU A 32 -41.54 -3.03 -6.67
CA LEU A 32 -41.53 -4.48 -6.91
C LEU A 32 -42.90 -5.08 -7.19
N LYS A 33 -44.01 -4.42 -6.78
CA LYS A 33 -45.37 -4.85 -7.04
C LYS A 33 -45.82 -4.54 -8.49
N TYR A 34 -45.20 -3.55 -9.12
CA TYR A 34 -45.61 -3.05 -10.43
C TYR A 34 -44.64 -3.43 -11.56
N LEU A 35 -43.35 -3.62 -11.28
CA LEU A 35 -42.32 -3.88 -12.27
C LEU A 35 -42.07 -5.37 -12.45
N LYS A 36 -41.70 -5.80 -13.66
CA LYS A 36 -41.46 -7.18 -14.07
C LYS A 36 -40.12 -7.27 -14.86
N GLY A 37 -39.67 -8.50 -15.08
CA GLY A 37 -38.49 -8.76 -15.92
C GLY A 37 -37.27 -7.94 -15.46
N GLU A 38 -36.53 -7.39 -16.40
CA GLU A 38 -35.32 -6.65 -16.14
C GLU A 38 -35.52 -5.42 -15.27
N GLU A 39 -36.66 -4.74 -15.36
CA GLU A 39 -36.96 -3.59 -14.49
C GLU A 39 -37.10 -4.02 -13.02
N LYS A 40 -37.68 -5.20 -12.78
CA LYS A 40 -37.72 -5.78 -11.43
C LYS A 40 -36.34 -6.16 -10.92
N ALA A 41 -35.45 -6.67 -11.78
CA ALA A 41 -34.07 -6.93 -11.43
C ALA A 41 -33.33 -5.64 -10.99
N LYS A 42 -33.53 -4.52 -11.72
CA LYS A 42 -32.98 -3.22 -11.34
C LYS A 42 -33.43 -2.77 -9.96
N VAL A 43 -34.73 -2.98 -9.62
CA VAL A 43 -35.21 -2.62 -8.26
C VAL A 43 -34.50 -3.44 -7.20
N TYR A 44 -34.36 -4.76 -7.39
CA TYR A 44 -33.62 -5.60 -6.44
C TYR A 44 -32.18 -5.13 -6.29
N SER A 45 -31.45 -4.84 -7.40
CA SER A 45 -30.08 -4.33 -7.32
C SER A 45 -29.99 -3.00 -6.57
N LYS A 46 -30.93 -2.06 -6.80
CA LYS A 46 -30.92 -0.76 -6.11
C LYS A 46 -31.31 -0.90 -4.63
N ARG A 47 -32.25 -1.78 -4.28
CA ARG A 47 -32.61 -2.06 -2.89
C ARG A 47 -31.48 -2.79 -2.17
N GLY A 48 -30.78 -3.72 -2.85
CA GLY A 48 -29.56 -4.35 -2.34
C GLY A 48 -28.49 -3.34 -1.97
N LEU A 49 -28.25 -2.32 -2.82
CA LEU A 49 -27.34 -1.22 -2.49
C LEU A 49 -27.81 -0.41 -1.28
N ALA A 50 -29.11 -0.14 -1.14
CA ALA A 50 -29.66 0.52 0.05
C ALA A 50 -29.41 -0.29 1.32
N TYR A 51 -29.61 -1.61 1.27
CA TYR A 51 -29.28 -2.49 2.39
C TYR A 51 -27.78 -2.49 2.74
N LEU A 52 -26.87 -2.38 1.76
CA LEU A 52 -25.44 -2.22 2.04
C LEU A 52 -25.15 -0.95 2.84
N LEU A 53 -25.78 0.18 2.48
CA LEU A 53 -25.64 1.44 3.19
C LEU A 53 -26.16 1.38 4.64
N LEU A 54 -27.13 0.52 4.89
CA LEU A 54 -27.69 0.27 6.24
C LEU A 54 -26.88 -0.75 7.05
N GLY A 55 -25.85 -1.39 6.46
CA GLY A 55 -25.11 -2.47 7.09
C GLY A 55 -25.85 -3.82 7.12
N GLU A 56 -26.97 -3.95 6.38
CA GLU A 56 -27.80 -5.16 6.32
C GLU A 56 -27.28 -6.12 5.22
N MET A 57 -26.10 -6.69 5.46
CA MET A 57 -25.33 -7.44 4.45
C MET A 57 -26.10 -8.65 3.90
N ASP A 58 -26.77 -9.42 4.76
CA ASP A 58 -27.52 -10.62 4.34
C ASP A 58 -28.75 -10.27 3.48
N LYS A 59 -29.48 -9.20 3.83
CA LYS A 59 -30.60 -8.73 3.02
C LYS A 59 -30.12 -8.21 1.65
N SER A 60 -29.01 -7.51 1.65
CA SER A 60 -28.36 -7.04 0.45
C SER A 60 -27.98 -8.21 -0.48
N TYR A 61 -27.32 -9.23 0.06
CA TYR A 61 -26.93 -10.42 -0.68
C TYR A 61 -28.13 -11.11 -1.32
N VAL A 62 -29.22 -11.33 -0.56
CA VAL A 62 -30.47 -11.95 -1.06
C VAL A 62 -31.06 -11.14 -2.23
N ASP A 63 -31.07 -9.82 -2.15
CA ASP A 63 -31.63 -8.99 -3.22
C ASP A 63 -30.74 -9.00 -4.48
N PHE A 64 -29.43 -9.00 -4.35
CA PHE A 64 -28.54 -9.18 -5.52
C PHE A 64 -28.70 -10.57 -6.15
N GLU A 65 -28.89 -11.64 -5.37
CA GLU A 65 -29.20 -12.96 -5.93
C GLU A 65 -30.52 -12.97 -6.69
N LYS A 66 -31.57 -12.31 -6.17
CA LYS A 66 -32.84 -12.14 -6.89
C LYS A 66 -32.65 -11.34 -8.20
N ALA A 67 -31.83 -10.28 -8.17
CA ALA A 67 -31.51 -9.54 -9.39
C ALA A 67 -30.83 -10.45 -10.42
N LEU A 68 -29.82 -11.23 -10.02
CA LEU A 68 -29.11 -12.16 -10.90
C LEU A 68 -29.93 -13.34 -11.37
N SER A 69 -30.96 -13.75 -10.59
CA SER A 69 -31.91 -14.79 -11.04
C SER A 69 -32.79 -14.34 -12.20
N ILE A 70 -33.00 -13.03 -12.37
CA ILE A 70 -33.78 -12.41 -13.44
C ILE A 70 -32.85 -11.92 -14.56
N ASN A 71 -31.80 -11.20 -14.22
CA ASN A 71 -30.80 -10.70 -15.16
C ASN A 71 -29.40 -11.19 -14.75
N THR A 72 -28.94 -12.26 -15.36
CA THR A 72 -27.64 -12.90 -15.07
C THR A 72 -26.43 -12.02 -15.40
N LYS A 73 -26.65 -10.90 -16.12
CA LYS A 73 -25.63 -9.92 -16.53
C LYS A 73 -25.74 -8.59 -15.78
N ASP A 74 -26.48 -8.53 -14.68
CA ASP A 74 -26.55 -7.32 -13.86
C ASP A 74 -25.18 -7.05 -13.20
N VAL A 75 -24.42 -6.13 -13.81
CA VAL A 75 -23.06 -5.80 -13.40
C VAL A 75 -23.02 -5.25 -11.96
N ILE A 76 -24.05 -4.48 -11.56
CA ILE A 76 -24.12 -3.94 -10.18
C ILE A 76 -24.24 -5.08 -9.18
N ALA A 77 -25.16 -6.01 -9.41
CA ALA A 77 -25.35 -7.15 -8.53
C ALA A 77 -24.11 -8.06 -8.50
N LEU A 78 -23.47 -8.32 -9.67
CA LEU A 78 -22.25 -9.11 -9.78
C LEU A 78 -21.12 -8.51 -8.96
N ILE A 79 -20.83 -7.22 -9.12
CA ILE A 79 -19.77 -6.54 -8.39
C ILE A 79 -20.07 -6.48 -6.90
N SER A 80 -21.34 -6.23 -6.52
CA SER A 80 -21.72 -6.09 -5.12
C SER A 80 -21.65 -7.43 -4.37
N ILE A 81 -22.06 -8.55 -4.99
CA ILE A 81 -21.87 -9.89 -4.40
C ILE A 81 -20.39 -10.20 -4.27
N ALA A 82 -19.56 -9.85 -5.27
CA ALA A 82 -18.14 -10.05 -5.18
C ALA A 82 -17.52 -9.26 -4.01
N ASP A 83 -17.94 -8.02 -3.80
CA ASP A 83 -17.50 -7.22 -2.64
C ASP A 83 -17.92 -7.86 -1.31
N LEU A 84 -19.15 -8.35 -1.20
CA LEU A 84 -19.60 -9.05 -0.01
C LEU A 84 -18.78 -10.30 0.25
N GLN A 85 -18.53 -11.12 -0.76
CA GLN A 85 -17.70 -12.33 -0.64
C GLN A 85 -16.28 -11.99 -0.22
N TRP A 86 -15.67 -10.97 -0.86
CA TRP A 86 -14.29 -10.60 -0.61
C TRP A 86 -14.07 -9.87 0.71
N LEU A 87 -14.85 -8.79 0.96
CA LEU A 87 -14.57 -7.84 2.05
C LEU A 87 -15.30 -8.21 3.33
N HIS A 88 -16.51 -8.75 3.25
CA HIS A 88 -17.33 -9.08 4.41
C HIS A 88 -17.16 -10.55 4.85
N TYR A 89 -17.20 -11.48 3.90
CA TYR A 89 -17.05 -12.91 4.21
C TYR A 89 -15.60 -13.41 4.11
N HIS A 90 -14.63 -12.56 3.74
CA HIS A 90 -13.22 -12.90 3.61
C HIS A 90 -12.94 -14.11 2.70
N ALA A 91 -13.70 -14.24 1.63
CA ALA A 91 -13.65 -15.36 0.68
C ALA A 91 -13.34 -14.88 -0.76
N PRO A 92 -12.10 -14.42 -1.04
CA PRO A 92 -11.72 -13.90 -2.35
C PRO A 92 -11.91 -14.93 -3.48
N GLU A 93 -11.73 -16.23 -3.19
CA GLU A 93 -11.96 -17.32 -4.15
C GLU A 93 -13.44 -17.41 -4.59
N LYS A 94 -14.38 -17.00 -3.75
CA LYS A 94 -15.81 -16.93 -4.09
C LYS A 94 -16.19 -15.65 -4.80
N ALA A 95 -15.42 -14.58 -4.60
CA ALA A 95 -15.64 -13.30 -5.27
C ALA A 95 -15.24 -13.32 -6.75
N LEU A 96 -14.13 -14.00 -7.08
CA LEU A 96 -13.55 -14.01 -8.41
C LEU A 96 -14.52 -14.44 -9.54
N PRO A 97 -15.32 -15.52 -9.40
CA PRO A 97 -16.29 -15.92 -10.42
C PRO A 97 -17.34 -14.85 -10.76
N PHE A 98 -17.76 -14.06 -9.77
CA PHE A 98 -18.69 -12.95 -9.99
C PHE A 98 -18.02 -11.80 -10.75
N LEU A 99 -16.76 -11.50 -10.46
CA LEU A 99 -15.99 -10.48 -11.18
C LEU A 99 -15.66 -10.92 -12.61
N ASP A 100 -15.38 -12.21 -12.83
CA ASP A 100 -15.21 -12.77 -14.17
C ASP A 100 -16.49 -12.59 -15.02
N ARG A 101 -17.66 -12.84 -14.42
CA ARG A 101 -18.96 -12.59 -15.07
C ARG A 101 -19.19 -11.10 -15.29
N ALA A 102 -18.83 -10.24 -14.35
CA ALA A 102 -19.00 -8.79 -14.47
C ALA A 102 -18.21 -8.21 -15.65
N VAL A 103 -16.92 -8.57 -15.80
CA VAL A 103 -16.09 -8.12 -16.92
C VAL A 103 -16.51 -8.76 -18.25
N ALA A 104 -17.11 -9.94 -18.24
CA ALA A 104 -17.70 -10.57 -19.42
C ALA A 104 -19.04 -9.93 -19.82
N ALA A 105 -19.84 -9.46 -18.84
CA ALA A 105 -21.10 -8.77 -19.08
C ALA A 105 -20.89 -7.34 -19.62
N ASP A 106 -19.90 -6.64 -19.09
CA ASP A 106 -19.50 -5.30 -19.52
C ASP A 106 -17.98 -5.16 -19.47
N SER A 107 -17.35 -5.40 -20.63
CA SER A 107 -15.89 -5.29 -20.78
C SER A 107 -15.37 -3.85 -20.70
N SER A 108 -16.26 -2.85 -20.73
CA SER A 108 -15.94 -1.43 -20.53
C SER A 108 -16.04 -0.97 -19.07
N ASN A 109 -16.40 -1.86 -18.17
CA ASN A 109 -16.54 -1.51 -16.75
C ASN A 109 -15.20 -1.49 -16.03
N LEU A 110 -14.65 -0.30 -15.88
CA LEU A 110 -13.37 -0.07 -15.19
C LEU A 110 -13.36 -0.65 -13.78
N LEU A 111 -14.45 -0.43 -13.00
CA LEU A 111 -14.54 -0.87 -11.61
C LEU A 111 -14.44 -2.40 -11.50
N ALA A 112 -15.11 -3.13 -12.40
CA ALA A 112 -15.06 -4.59 -12.43
C ALA A 112 -13.63 -5.11 -12.68
N TRP A 113 -12.91 -4.53 -13.65
CA TRP A 113 -11.51 -4.87 -13.92
C TRP A 113 -10.60 -4.59 -12.72
N MET A 114 -10.77 -3.42 -12.07
CA MET A 114 -9.95 -3.04 -10.91
C MET A 114 -10.17 -3.96 -9.71
N LYS A 115 -11.43 -4.28 -9.40
CA LYS A 115 -11.77 -5.21 -8.31
C LYS A 115 -11.26 -6.63 -8.61
N ARG A 116 -11.43 -7.09 -9.85
CA ARG A 116 -10.89 -8.37 -10.30
C ARG A 116 -9.38 -8.47 -10.07
N GLY A 117 -8.63 -7.44 -10.46
CA GLY A 117 -7.20 -7.37 -10.24
C GLY A 117 -6.82 -7.43 -8.76
N LYS A 118 -7.54 -6.70 -7.89
CA LYS A 118 -7.30 -6.71 -6.44
C LYS A 118 -7.57 -8.09 -5.82
N VAL A 119 -8.69 -8.72 -6.17
CA VAL A 119 -9.01 -10.07 -5.68
C VAL A 119 -7.97 -11.09 -6.12
N LEU A 120 -7.48 -10.97 -7.36
CA LEU A 120 -6.42 -11.84 -7.87
C LEU A 120 -5.08 -11.63 -7.14
N LEU A 121 -4.75 -10.41 -6.69
CA LEU A 121 -3.57 -10.18 -5.82
C LEU A 121 -3.72 -10.90 -4.47
N ASP A 122 -4.91 -10.84 -3.86
CA ASP A 122 -5.16 -11.54 -2.58
C ASP A 122 -5.10 -13.07 -2.74
N LEU A 123 -5.38 -13.58 -3.95
CA LEU A 123 -5.24 -14.99 -4.32
C LEU A 123 -3.81 -15.36 -4.77
N HIS A 124 -2.85 -14.42 -4.73
CA HIS A 124 -1.48 -14.59 -5.23
C HIS A 124 -1.39 -14.97 -6.72
N GLU A 125 -2.41 -14.57 -7.52
CA GLU A 125 -2.44 -14.77 -8.97
C GLU A 125 -1.95 -13.51 -9.72
N ASP A 126 -0.72 -13.12 -9.44
CA ASP A 126 -0.13 -11.83 -9.77
C ASP A 126 -0.17 -11.46 -11.27
N GLU A 127 0.12 -12.40 -12.17
CA GLU A 127 0.10 -12.17 -13.63
C GLU A 127 -1.33 -11.93 -14.16
N LYS A 128 -2.32 -12.63 -13.59
CA LYS A 128 -3.73 -12.40 -13.94
C LYS A 128 -4.22 -11.06 -13.37
N ALA A 129 -3.74 -10.67 -12.20
CA ALA A 129 -4.01 -9.37 -11.62
C ALA A 129 -3.50 -8.24 -12.52
N LEU A 130 -2.24 -8.34 -12.95
CA LEU A 130 -1.63 -7.38 -13.88
C LEU A 130 -2.41 -7.30 -15.21
N THR A 131 -2.85 -8.46 -15.73
CA THR A 131 -3.70 -8.50 -16.94
C THR A 131 -5.00 -7.71 -16.73
N SER A 132 -5.64 -7.85 -15.56
CA SER A 132 -6.87 -7.12 -15.22
C SER A 132 -6.63 -5.61 -15.14
N PHE A 133 -5.53 -5.17 -14.50
CA PHE A 133 -5.17 -3.75 -14.44
C PHE A 133 -4.85 -3.17 -15.82
N ASN A 134 -4.19 -3.94 -16.69
CA ASN A 134 -3.93 -3.52 -18.07
C ASN A 134 -5.23 -3.37 -18.89
N LYS A 135 -6.22 -4.25 -18.69
CA LYS A 135 -7.53 -4.11 -19.31
C LYS A 135 -8.27 -2.87 -18.81
N GLY A 136 -8.25 -2.65 -17.50
CA GLY A 136 -8.81 -1.43 -16.91
C GLY A 136 -8.12 -0.16 -17.39
N HIS A 137 -6.81 -0.17 -17.60
CA HIS A 137 -6.07 0.93 -18.18
C HIS A 137 -6.57 1.29 -19.60
N VAL A 138 -6.82 0.31 -20.46
CA VAL A 138 -7.36 0.56 -21.81
C VAL A 138 -8.75 1.17 -21.76
N VAL A 139 -9.57 0.74 -20.77
CA VAL A 139 -10.94 1.24 -20.59
C VAL A 139 -10.98 2.65 -20.00
N GLY A 140 -10.12 2.92 -19.03
CA GLY A 140 -10.06 4.18 -18.27
C GLY A 140 -8.77 4.95 -18.55
N GLU A 141 -8.44 5.24 -19.79
CA GLU A 141 -7.18 5.88 -20.20
C GLU A 141 -6.94 7.23 -19.51
N THR A 142 -8.01 7.98 -19.23
CA THR A 142 -7.93 9.27 -18.52
C THR A 142 -8.13 9.14 -17.00
N ASP A 143 -8.40 7.94 -16.50
CA ASP A 143 -8.57 7.66 -15.08
C ASP A 143 -7.23 7.23 -14.48
N GLY A 144 -6.80 7.88 -13.41
CA GLY A 144 -5.54 7.56 -12.73
C GLY A 144 -5.57 6.25 -11.93
N ILE A 145 -6.75 5.69 -11.62
CA ILE A 145 -6.88 4.51 -10.76
C ILE A 145 -6.15 3.28 -11.30
N PRO A 146 -6.26 2.90 -12.60
CA PRO A 146 -5.56 1.75 -13.14
C PRO A 146 -4.04 1.86 -13.01
N TYR A 147 -3.50 3.04 -13.30
CA TYR A 147 -2.07 3.32 -13.18
C TYR A 147 -1.61 3.23 -11.72
N LEU A 148 -2.41 3.75 -10.78
CA LEU A 148 -2.08 3.71 -9.36
C LEU A 148 -2.02 2.25 -8.84
N LEU A 149 -2.99 1.41 -9.18
CA LEU A 149 -3.03 0.01 -8.77
C LEU A 149 -1.91 -0.79 -9.43
N ARG A 150 -1.64 -0.57 -10.70
CA ARG A 150 -0.54 -1.20 -11.42
C ARG A 150 0.82 -0.75 -10.88
N ASN A 151 0.97 0.53 -10.54
CA ASN A 151 2.16 1.05 -9.88
C ASN A 151 2.42 0.35 -8.54
N MET A 152 1.40 0.17 -7.69
CA MET A 152 1.54 -0.55 -6.43
C MET A 152 2.06 -1.99 -6.66
N TYR A 153 1.48 -2.68 -7.63
CA TYR A 153 1.96 -4.01 -8.04
C TYR A 153 3.43 -3.97 -8.47
N TYR A 154 3.81 -3.04 -9.36
CA TYR A 154 5.17 -2.94 -9.87
C TYR A 154 6.19 -2.62 -8.78
N MET A 155 5.86 -1.75 -7.83
CA MET A 155 6.72 -1.43 -6.68
C MET A 155 6.95 -2.65 -5.79
N GLN A 156 5.89 -3.42 -5.49
CA GLN A 156 5.96 -4.66 -4.70
C GLN A 156 6.83 -5.72 -5.37
N HIS A 157 6.73 -5.87 -6.70
CA HIS A 157 7.48 -6.85 -7.49
C HIS A 157 8.82 -6.33 -8.02
N ARG A 158 9.31 -5.20 -7.48
CA ARG A 158 10.60 -4.57 -7.83
C ARG A 158 10.75 -4.21 -9.32
N ARG A 159 9.64 -4.04 -10.03
CA ARG A 159 9.58 -3.56 -11.42
C ARG A 159 9.61 -2.04 -11.45
N PHE A 160 10.67 -1.44 -10.94
CA PHE A 160 10.74 0.01 -10.66
C PHE A 160 10.65 0.88 -11.92
N THR A 161 11.13 0.39 -13.07
CA THR A 161 11.00 1.11 -14.35
C THR A 161 9.54 1.24 -14.77
N ASP A 162 8.78 0.15 -14.67
CA ASP A 162 7.35 0.15 -15.01
C ASP A 162 6.56 1.03 -14.03
N ALA A 163 6.90 0.94 -12.73
CA ALA A 163 6.32 1.81 -11.70
C ALA A 163 6.56 3.29 -12.00
N ARG A 164 7.79 3.67 -12.38
CA ARG A 164 8.14 5.04 -12.75
C ARG A 164 7.37 5.53 -13.98
N ASN A 165 7.17 4.68 -14.97
CA ASN A 165 6.41 5.01 -16.18
C ASN A 165 4.93 5.31 -15.83
N ASP A 166 4.31 4.48 -15.00
CA ASP A 166 2.94 4.71 -14.53
C ASP A 166 2.81 6.01 -13.74
N LEU A 167 3.77 6.31 -12.85
CA LEU A 167 3.81 7.57 -12.11
C LEU A 167 4.02 8.77 -13.02
N THR A 168 4.80 8.64 -14.09
CA THR A 168 4.97 9.70 -15.09
C THR A 168 3.65 10.00 -15.78
N HIS A 169 2.86 8.97 -16.10
CA HIS A 169 1.54 9.15 -16.66
C HIS A 169 0.57 9.77 -15.63
N LEU A 170 0.57 9.30 -14.38
CA LEU A 170 -0.23 9.91 -13.30
C LEU A 170 0.09 11.39 -13.09
N ILE A 171 1.35 11.78 -13.18
CA ILE A 171 1.77 13.19 -13.10
C ILE A 171 1.25 13.98 -14.30
N SER A 172 1.18 13.41 -15.50
CA SER A 172 0.61 14.09 -16.67
C SER A 172 -0.89 14.38 -16.51
N ILE A 173 -1.63 13.49 -15.84
CA ILE A 173 -3.07 13.68 -15.54
C ILE A 173 -3.25 14.64 -14.35
N TYR A 174 -2.41 14.52 -13.31
CA TYR A 174 -2.52 15.26 -12.05
C TYR A 174 -1.24 16.03 -11.71
N PRO A 175 -0.87 17.06 -12.48
CA PRO A 175 0.45 17.73 -12.37
C PRO A 175 0.67 18.49 -11.04
N ASN A 176 -0.37 18.73 -10.28
CA ASN A 176 -0.29 19.40 -8.98
C ASN A 176 -0.42 18.44 -7.78
N ASN A 177 -0.31 17.14 -7.99
CA ASN A 177 -0.37 16.15 -6.93
C ASN A 177 1.04 15.80 -6.44
N ALA A 178 1.46 16.37 -5.30
CA ALA A 178 2.78 16.16 -4.69
C ALA A 178 3.07 14.69 -4.36
N TYR A 179 2.04 13.90 -4.05
CA TYR A 179 2.19 12.47 -3.74
C TYR A 179 2.78 11.68 -4.90
N PHE A 180 2.36 11.91 -6.15
CA PHE A 180 2.88 11.17 -7.29
C PHE A 180 4.35 11.50 -7.59
N TYR A 181 4.75 12.75 -7.42
CA TYR A 181 6.18 13.13 -7.48
C TYR A 181 6.99 12.41 -6.40
N SER A 182 6.50 12.36 -5.16
CA SER A 182 7.21 11.66 -4.08
C SER A 182 7.32 10.15 -4.33
N LYS A 183 6.32 9.53 -4.93
CA LYS A 183 6.36 8.11 -5.33
C LYS A 183 7.30 7.87 -6.50
N ARG A 184 7.37 8.78 -7.49
CA ARG A 184 8.31 8.67 -8.60
C ARG A 184 9.76 8.90 -8.13
N CYS A 185 9.97 9.76 -7.15
CA CYS A 185 11.24 9.89 -6.45
C CYS A 185 11.67 8.55 -5.82
N ASP A 186 10.77 7.84 -5.12
CA ASP A 186 11.08 6.53 -4.53
C ASP A 186 11.46 5.51 -5.62
N ALA A 187 10.70 5.40 -6.69
CA ALA A 187 11.01 4.51 -7.81
C ALA A 187 12.36 4.87 -8.47
N SER A 188 12.65 6.17 -8.66
CA SER A 188 13.91 6.66 -9.21
C SER A 188 15.10 6.36 -8.30
N MET A 189 14.94 6.48 -6.98
CA MET A 189 15.97 6.06 -6.01
C MET A 189 16.30 4.56 -6.12
N LYS A 190 15.27 3.71 -6.26
CA LYS A 190 15.47 2.26 -6.46
C LYS A 190 16.17 1.92 -7.79
N LEU A 191 16.08 2.81 -8.78
CA LEU A 191 16.78 2.72 -10.06
C LEU A 191 18.16 3.41 -10.05
N HIS A 192 18.59 3.95 -8.90
CA HIS A 192 19.80 4.77 -8.76
C HIS A 192 19.80 6.03 -9.63
N ASP A 193 18.64 6.50 -10.08
CA ASP A 193 18.46 7.78 -10.77
C ASP A 193 18.26 8.90 -9.73
N PHE A 194 19.33 9.27 -9.06
CA PHE A 194 19.30 10.29 -8.00
C PHE A 194 19.03 11.71 -8.53
N GLY A 195 19.36 11.96 -9.79
CA GLY A 195 19.03 13.23 -10.45
C GLY A 195 17.53 13.43 -10.59
N GLY A 196 16.84 12.47 -11.20
CA GLY A 196 15.40 12.47 -11.33
C GLY A 196 14.69 12.45 -9.98
N ALA A 197 15.21 11.67 -9.01
CA ALA A 197 14.68 11.65 -7.65
C ALA A 197 14.74 13.04 -6.98
N LEU A 198 15.85 13.77 -7.15
CA LEU A 198 16.03 15.11 -6.58
C LEU A 198 15.07 16.13 -7.21
N GLU A 199 14.88 16.08 -8.52
CA GLU A 199 13.90 16.93 -9.23
C GLU A 199 12.49 16.69 -8.69
N ASP A 200 12.08 15.43 -8.61
CA ASP A 200 10.74 15.03 -8.17
C ASP A 200 10.46 15.46 -6.73
N ILE A 201 11.39 15.19 -5.80
CA ILE A 201 11.13 15.54 -4.40
C ILE A 201 11.13 17.06 -4.18
N ARG A 202 11.91 17.82 -4.91
CA ARG A 202 11.84 19.29 -4.89
C ARG A 202 10.48 19.78 -5.41
N LYS A 203 9.96 19.16 -6.46
CA LYS A 203 8.63 19.50 -6.97
C LYS A 203 7.53 19.17 -5.95
N ALA A 204 7.61 18.03 -5.27
CA ALA A 204 6.69 17.66 -4.20
C ALA A 204 6.72 18.69 -3.04
N ILE A 205 7.92 19.11 -2.62
CA ILE A 205 8.10 20.14 -1.59
C ILE A 205 7.53 21.49 -2.04
N ALA A 206 7.73 21.87 -3.31
CA ALA A 206 7.19 23.13 -3.83
C ALA A 206 5.64 23.16 -3.83
N LEU A 207 5.01 22.00 -4.03
CA LEU A 207 3.55 21.84 -4.00
C LEU A 207 2.99 21.79 -2.56
N GLU A 208 3.67 21.13 -1.65
CA GLU A 208 3.27 20.96 -0.24
C GLU A 208 4.45 21.26 0.71
N PRO A 209 4.83 22.53 0.92
CA PRO A 209 6.05 22.91 1.64
C PRO A 209 6.04 22.61 3.14
N ASP A 210 4.86 22.32 3.72
CA ASP A 210 4.73 22.00 5.14
C ASP A 210 4.72 20.51 5.44
N LYS A 211 4.82 19.65 4.42
CA LYS A 211 4.82 18.20 4.55
C LYS A 211 6.20 17.68 4.93
N GLY A 212 6.46 17.47 6.21
CA GLY A 212 7.77 16.99 6.72
C GLY A 212 8.25 15.69 6.08
N TYR A 213 7.34 14.81 5.64
CA TYR A 213 7.68 13.57 4.94
C TYR A 213 8.54 13.81 3.68
N TYR A 214 8.26 14.87 2.89
CA TYR A 214 9.03 15.14 1.68
C TYR A 214 10.46 15.62 1.99
N TYR A 215 10.67 16.31 3.10
CA TYR A 215 12.01 16.65 3.56
C TYR A 215 12.78 15.42 4.05
N MET A 216 12.10 14.46 4.67
CA MET A 216 12.71 13.16 5.00
C MET A 216 13.17 12.44 3.72
N MET A 217 12.32 12.38 2.68
CA MET A 217 12.69 11.82 1.39
C MET A 217 13.85 12.57 0.73
N LEU A 218 13.88 13.91 0.81
CA LEU A 218 15.01 14.73 0.32
C LEU A 218 16.30 14.37 1.05
N GLY A 219 16.23 14.19 2.37
CA GLY A 219 17.38 13.74 3.17
C GLY A 219 17.92 12.38 2.73
N LEU A 220 17.02 11.44 2.38
CA LEU A 220 17.41 10.13 1.84
C LEU A 220 18.15 10.27 0.49
N VAL A 221 17.63 11.10 -0.44
CA VAL A 221 18.31 11.35 -1.73
C VAL A 221 19.70 11.94 -1.52
N TYR A 222 19.84 12.94 -0.63
CA TYR A 222 21.13 13.52 -0.31
C TYR A 222 22.08 12.52 0.37
N SER A 223 21.57 11.66 1.26
CA SER A 223 22.38 10.61 1.90
C SER A 223 22.94 9.62 0.88
N GLN A 224 22.13 9.19 -0.10
CA GLN A 224 22.56 8.28 -1.17
C GLN A 224 23.59 8.90 -2.14
N THR A 225 23.65 10.23 -2.21
CA THR A 225 24.62 10.97 -3.02
C THR A 225 25.77 11.53 -2.19
N GLU A 226 25.96 11.02 -0.97
CA GLU A 226 27.04 11.39 -0.02
C GLU A 226 27.06 12.89 0.36
N ARG A 227 25.95 13.59 0.12
CA ARG A 227 25.74 14.99 0.49
C ARG A 227 25.25 15.08 1.93
N TYR A 228 26.10 14.69 2.85
CA TYR A 228 25.70 14.44 4.24
C TYR A 228 25.25 15.71 5.00
N ASP A 229 25.81 16.88 4.72
CA ASP A 229 25.38 18.12 5.38
C ASP A 229 23.98 18.55 4.93
N GLU A 230 23.70 18.42 3.65
CA GLU A 230 22.35 18.67 3.13
C GLU A 230 21.37 17.62 3.60
N ALA A 231 21.77 16.35 3.73
CA ALA A 231 20.92 15.30 4.29
C ALA A 231 20.53 15.60 5.74
N ILE A 232 21.50 16.02 6.58
CA ILE A 232 21.25 16.42 7.97
C ILE A 232 20.23 17.57 8.00
N THR A 233 20.48 18.64 7.22
CA THR A 233 19.58 19.81 7.16
C THR A 233 18.15 19.41 6.73
N ALA A 234 18.05 18.51 5.77
CA ALA A 234 16.73 18.02 5.29
C ALA A 234 16.01 17.20 6.36
N PHE A 235 16.70 16.28 7.06
CA PHE A 235 16.08 15.50 8.16
C PHE A 235 15.70 16.39 9.34
N GLU A 236 16.52 17.37 9.73
CA GLU A 236 16.18 18.34 10.77
C GLU A 236 14.95 19.17 10.37
N THR A 237 14.85 19.56 9.10
CA THR A 237 13.68 20.25 8.56
C THR A 237 12.45 19.34 8.59
N ALA A 238 12.56 18.06 8.26
CA ALA A 238 11.46 17.09 8.36
C ALA A 238 10.91 17.03 9.79
N ILE A 239 11.79 16.98 10.79
CA ILE A 239 11.44 16.98 12.22
C ILE A 239 10.74 18.29 12.61
N ALA A 240 11.28 19.42 12.19
CA ALA A 240 10.69 20.75 12.45
C ALA A 240 9.30 20.89 11.82
N LYS A 241 9.08 20.32 10.64
CA LYS A 241 7.79 20.25 9.94
C LYS A 241 6.85 19.15 10.47
N GLY A 242 7.12 18.59 11.64
CA GLY A 242 6.23 17.66 12.34
C GLY A 242 6.37 16.19 11.98
N HIS A 243 7.29 15.80 11.09
CA HIS A 243 7.57 14.39 10.80
C HIS A 243 8.51 13.79 11.88
N LYS A 244 7.97 13.68 13.10
CA LYS A 244 8.69 13.22 14.29
C LYS A 244 8.46 11.72 14.50
N LYS A 245 9.06 10.88 13.65
CA LYS A 245 8.98 9.42 13.71
C LYS A 245 10.36 8.80 13.91
N ALA A 246 10.41 7.58 14.42
CA ALA A 246 11.66 6.85 14.65
C ALA A 246 12.51 6.71 13.38
N ASP A 247 11.88 6.54 12.21
CA ASP A 247 12.55 6.40 10.93
C ASP A 247 13.42 7.62 10.57
N VAL A 248 12.91 8.85 10.74
CA VAL A 248 13.70 10.06 10.42
C VAL A 248 14.85 10.26 11.42
N TYR A 249 14.66 9.95 12.70
CA TYR A 249 15.75 10.00 13.67
C TYR A 249 16.80 8.92 13.40
N ASN A 250 16.37 7.71 13.02
CA ASN A 250 17.30 6.65 12.59
C ASN A 250 18.15 7.10 11.39
N ASN A 251 17.51 7.64 10.35
CA ASN A 251 18.23 8.10 9.16
C ASN A 251 19.18 9.25 9.45
N LEU A 252 18.77 10.19 10.30
CA LEU A 252 19.64 11.28 10.77
C LEU A 252 20.85 10.74 11.55
N GLY A 253 20.62 9.80 12.48
CA GLY A 253 21.68 9.16 13.24
C GLY A 253 22.65 8.38 12.36
N TYR A 254 22.13 7.68 11.34
CA TYR A 254 22.92 6.97 10.34
C TYR A 254 23.83 7.93 9.55
N VAL A 255 23.31 9.08 9.12
CA VAL A 255 24.13 10.10 8.41
C VAL A 255 25.21 10.66 9.32
N TYR A 256 24.95 10.91 10.61
CA TYR A 256 26.00 11.30 11.54
C TYR A 256 27.06 10.22 11.74
N LYS A 257 26.70 8.93 11.70
CA LYS A 257 27.65 7.81 11.67
C LYS A 257 28.56 7.90 10.44
N LEU A 258 27.98 8.09 9.26
CA LEU A 258 28.74 8.22 8.01
C LEU A 258 29.72 9.40 8.01
N LYS A 259 29.39 10.48 8.72
CA LYS A 259 30.29 11.61 8.97
C LYS A 259 31.33 11.36 10.06
N GLY A 260 31.34 10.20 10.69
CA GLY A 260 32.23 9.88 11.81
C GLY A 260 31.88 10.56 13.14
N ASN A 261 30.71 11.23 13.22
CA ASN A 261 30.28 11.89 14.46
C ASN A 261 29.47 10.90 15.33
N TYR A 262 30.18 9.91 15.85
CA TYR A 262 29.59 8.78 16.57
C TYR A 262 28.80 9.19 17.83
N GLN A 263 29.29 10.15 18.61
CA GLN A 263 28.59 10.61 19.81
C GLN A 263 27.21 11.22 19.49
N LYS A 264 27.18 12.05 18.44
CA LYS A 264 25.93 12.65 18.00
C LYS A 264 24.97 11.61 17.40
N ALA A 265 25.51 10.65 16.64
CA ALA A 265 24.76 9.51 16.12
C ALA A 265 24.10 8.71 17.24
N LEU A 266 24.84 8.35 18.30
CA LEU A 266 24.31 7.62 19.46
C LEU A 266 23.16 8.37 20.16
N GLY A 267 23.32 9.68 20.40
CA GLY A 267 22.26 10.49 21.02
C GLY A 267 20.97 10.50 20.21
N ILE A 268 21.08 10.60 18.88
CA ILE A 268 19.93 10.61 17.98
C ILE A 268 19.28 9.23 17.84
N LEU A 269 20.09 8.16 17.75
CA LEU A 269 19.60 6.78 17.67
C LEU A 269 18.94 6.33 18.96
N ASN A 270 19.44 6.76 20.12
CA ASN A 270 18.77 6.56 21.40
C ASN A 270 17.36 7.16 21.39
N LYS A 271 17.23 8.38 20.87
CA LYS A 271 15.93 9.03 20.74
C LYS A 271 15.00 8.27 19.79
N ALA A 272 15.52 7.73 18.67
CA ALA A 272 14.72 6.89 17.76
C ALA A 272 14.18 5.64 18.48
N ILE A 273 15.01 4.98 19.30
CA ILE A 273 14.64 3.79 20.08
C ILE A 273 13.63 4.13 21.19
N GLU A 274 13.79 5.27 21.88
CA GLU A 274 12.82 5.74 22.87
C GLU A 274 11.45 6.03 22.26
N MET A 275 11.41 6.53 21.03
CA MET A 275 10.18 6.84 20.33
C MET A 275 9.44 5.60 19.83
N ASP A 276 10.16 4.62 19.34
CA ASP A 276 9.61 3.35 18.85
C ASP A 276 10.59 2.20 19.14
N PRO A 277 10.46 1.54 20.28
CA PRO A 277 11.29 0.38 20.63
C PRO A 277 11.08 -0.82 19.71
N GLY A 278 9.98 -0.85 18.91
CA GLY A 278 9.71 -1.87 17.91
C GLY A 278 10.37 -1.61 16.55
N TYR A 279 10.93 -0.43 16.32
CA TYR A 279 11.62 -0.10 15.07
C TYR A 279 13.06 -0.64 15.08
N GLY A 280 13.23 -1.89 14.67
CA GLY A 280 14.49 -2.65 14.76
C GLY A 280 15.69 -1.94 14.11
N GLU A 281 15.50 -1.21 12.99
CA GLU A 281 16.57 -0.54 12.28
C GLU A 281 17.37 0.44 13.16
N SER A 282 16.75 1.03 14.18
CA SER A 282 17.45 1.92 15.11
C SER A 282 18.48 1.18 15.97
N TYR A 283 18.18 -0.04 16.37
CA TYR A 283 19.16 -0.89 17.08
C TYR A 283 20.29 -1.31 16.15
N ARG A 284 19.97 -1.71 14.91
CA ARG A 284 21.00 -2.05 13.92
C ARG A 284 21.94 -0.88 13.67
N SER A 285 21.41 0.31 13.41
CA SER A 285 22.22 1.51 13.17
C SER A 285 23.06 1.88 14.39
N ARG A 286 22.53 1.75 15.63
CA ARG A 286 23.30 2.02 16.85
C ARG A 286 24.36 0.96 17.09
N GLY A 287 24.06 -0.30 16.84
CA GLY A 287 25.03 -1.39 16.89
C GLY A 287 26.20 -1.20 15.93
N GLU A 288 25.94 -0.71 14.72
CA GLU A 288 26.99 -0.33 13.77
C GLU A 288 27.85 0.83 14.31
N VAL A 289 27.24 1.84 14.93
CA VAL A 289 28.00 2.93 15.57
C VAL A 289 28.91 2.40 16.69
N TYR A 290 28.39 1.54 17.56
CA TYR A 290 29.21 0.93 18.61
C TYR A 290 30.36 0.10 18.03
N ALA A 291 30.14 -0.62 16.95
CA ALA A 291 31.20 -1.38 16.28
C ALA A 291 32.31 -0.48 15.71
N GLU A 292 31.96 0.65 15.10
CA GLU A 292 32.95 1.66 14.63
C GLU A 292 33.77 2.27 15.76
N MET A 293 33.18 2.33 16.98
CA MET A 293 33.87 2.77 18.19
C MET A 293 34.67 1.66 18.87
N GLY A 294 34.63 0.43 18.36
CA GLY A 294 35.28 -0.74 18.99
C GLY A 294 34.52 -1.33 20.16
N GLU A 295 33.30 -0.86 20.47
CA GLU A 295 32.47 -1.31 21.58
C GLU A 295 31.66 -2.55 21.19
N TYR A 296 32.32 -3.64 20.86
CA TYR A 296 31.71 -4.82 20.24
C TYR A 296 30.67 -5.52 21.12
N GLU A 297 30.80 -5.49 22.47
CA GLU A 297 29.79 -6.03 23.37
C GLU A 297 28.46 -5.30 23.24
N LYS A 298 28.48 -3.97 23.15
CA LYS A 298 27.28 -3.16 22.95
C LYS A 298 26.71 -3.37 21.54
N ALA A 299 27.58 -3.48 20.53
CA ALA A 299 27.18 -3.81 19.18
C ALA A 299 26.45 -5.16 19.09
N VAL A 300 26.96 -6.20 19.76
CA VAL A 300 26.30 -7.52 19.86
C VAL A 300 24.95 -7.41 20.55
N ALA A 301 24.84 -6.64 21.63
CA ALA A 301 23.57 -6.45 22.34
C ALA A 301 22.52 -5.81 21.42
N ASP A 302 22.86 -4.75 20.69
CA ASP A 302 21.96 -4.06 19.79
C ASP A 302 21.54 -4.92 18.60
N ILE A 303 22.47 -5.65 17.95
CA ILE A 303 22.09 -6.57 16.87
C ILE A 303 21.25 -7.74 17.39
N THR A 304 21.40 -8.10 18.67
CA THR A 304 20.52 -9.10 19.28
C THR A 304 19.09 -8.57 19.46
N GLU A 305 18.92 -7.31 19.89
CA GLU A 305 17.57 -6.69 19.93
C GLU A 305 16.98 -6.56 18.52
N PHE A 306 17.77 -6.13 17.51
CA PHE A 306 17.32 -6.13 16.13
C PHE A 306 16.80 -7.51 15.68
N LEU A 307 17.53 -8.60 15.98
CA LEU A 307 17.18 -9.97 15.60
C LEU A 307 15.98 -10.53 16.39
N LYS A 308 15.66 -10.00 17.57
CA LYS A 308 14.40 -10.33 18.26
C LYS A 308 13.18 -9.74 17.54
N ILE A 309 13.32 -8.53 17.02
CA ILE A 309 12.27 -7.83 16.28
C ILE A 309 12.15 -8.40 14.86
N ASN A 310 13.28 -8.65 14.19
CA ASN A 310 13.39 -9.14 12.82
C ASN A 310 14.17 -10.48 12.79
N PRO A 311 13.53 -11.60 13.09
CA PRO A 311 14.22 -12.88 13.18
C PRO A 311 14.72 -13.34 11.81
N ASN A 312 15.80 -14.15 11.82
CA ASN A 312 16.37 -14.84 10.66
C ASN A 312 16.94 -13.95 9.53
N ILE A 313 17.24 -12.68 9.82
CA ILE A 313 17.92 -11.79 8.85
C ILE A 313 19.39 -12.20 8.73
N ALA A 314 19.72 -12.90 7.62
CA ALA A 314 21.06 -13.46 7.40
C ALA A 314 22.18 -12.40 7.48
N SER A 315 21.98 -11.19 6.97
CA SER A 315 22.95 -10.10 7.03
C SER A 315 23.25 -9.66 8.47
N ALA A 316 22.23 -9.59 9.31
CA ALA A 316 22.41 -9.22 10.72
C ALA A 316 23.07 -10.33 11.56
N LEU A 317 22.73 -11.61 11.26
CA LEU A 317 23.44 -12.75 11.87
C LEU A 317 24.94 -12.74 11.51
N LEU A 318 25.27 -12.51 10.24
CA LEU A 318 26.68 -12.40 9.80
C LEU A 318 27.39 -11.19 10.41
N MET A 319 26.69 -10.07 10.55
CA MET A 319 27.21 -8.87 11.23
C MET A 319 27.53 -9.19 12.69
N ARG A 320 26.61 -9.81 13.44
CA ARG A 320 26.83 -10.20 14.84
C ARG A 320 27.95 -11.25 14.95
N ALA A 321 28.03 -12.20 14.03
CA ALA A 321 29.14 -13.16 13.98
C ALA A 321 30.51 -12.45 13.85
N GLY A 322 30.60 -11.41 13.02
CA GLY A 322 31.80 -10.59 12.89
C GLY A 322 32.19 -9.89 14.20
N PHE A 323 31.20 -9.41 14.96
CA PHE A 323 31.44 -8.80 16.27
C PHE A 323 31.87 -9.84 17.33
N TYR A 324 31.29 -11.04 17.31
CA TYR A 324 31.74 -12.15 18.15
C TYR A 324 33.18 -12.58 17.85
N ASP A 325 33.64 -12.54 16.59
CA ASP A 325 35.03 -12.80 16.26
C ASP A 325 35.97 -11.75 16.88
N LYS A 326 35.59 -10.47 16.81
CA LYS A 326 36.37 -9.38 17.43
C LYS A 326 36.48 -9.55 18.95
N LEU A 327 35.50 -10.20 19.58
CA LEU A 327 35.48 -10.53 21.00
C LEU A 327 36.14 -11.89 21.34
N GLY A 328 36.66 -12.61 20.33
CA GLY A 328 37.24 -13.96 20.53
C GLY A 328 36.22 -15.07 20.81
N LYS A 329 34.90 -14.78 20.63
CA LYS A 329 33.79 -15.71 20.92
C LYS A 329 33.47 -16.60 19.69
N LYS A 330 34.41 -17.42 19.29
CA LYS A 330 34.37 -18.22 18.03
C LYS A 330 33.15 -19.13 17.91
N GLU A 331 32.72 -19.78 19.00
CA GLU A 331 31.55 -20.67 19.01
C GLU A 331 30.26 -19.93 18.68
N TRP A 332 30.08 -18.72 19.23
CA TRP A 332 28.91 -17.86 18.96
C TRP A 332 28.92 -17.34 17.53
N ALA A 333 30.09 -16.96 17.02
CA ALA A 333 30.25 -16.53 15.64
C ALA A 333 29.88 -17.66 14.65
N GLU A 334 30.34 -18.89 14.91
CA GLU A 334 30.03 -20.04 14.08
C GLU A 334 28.55 -20.43 14.11
N LYS A 335 27.90 -20.31 15.28
CA LYS A 335 26.46 -20.51 15.45
C LYS A 335 25.64 -19.55 14.56
N ASP A 336 25.99 -18.26 14.58
CA ASP A 336 25.31 -17.24 13.77
C ASP A 336 25.54 -17.46 12.28
N ARG A 337 26.75 -17.84 11.84
CA ARG A 337 27.04 -18.20 10.45
C ARG A 337 26.22 -19.39 9.96
N LYS A 338 26.08 -20.43 10.78
CA LYS A 338 25.25 -21.58 10.47
C LYS A 338 23.76 -21.19 10.34
N ALA A 339 23.27 -20.38 11.26
CA ALA A 339 21.90 -19.86 11.20
C ALA A 339 21.68 -19.01 9.94
N ALA A 340 22.61 -18.15 9.59
CA ALA A 340 22.54 -17.34 8.36
C ALA A 340 22.55 -18.21 7.08
N ALA A 341 23.28 -19.32 7.08
CA ALA A 341 23.32 -20.25 5.95
C ALA A 341 22.01 -21.06 5.78
N LEU A 342 21.32 -21.39 6.88
CA LEU A 342 20.02 -22.05 6.85
C LEU A 342 18.94 -21.14 6.30
N GLY A 343 18.87 -19.87 6.74
CA GLY A 343 17.90 -18.88 6.23
C GLY A 343 18.02 -18.59 4.72
N LYS A 344 19.19 -18.82 4.11
CA LYS A 344 19.37 -18.73 2.66
C LYS A 344 18.72 -19.90 1.88
N LYS A 345 18.56 -21.06 2.50
CA LYS A 345 17.94 -22.24 1.85
C LYS A 345 16.43 -22.14 1.73
N ASP A 346 15.79 -21.38 2.60
CA ASP A 346 14.33 -21.23 2.63
C ASP A 346 13.80 -20.08 1.76
N GLY A 347 14.65 -19.50 0.91
CA GLY A 347 14.25 -18.51 -0.11
C GLY A 347 13.77 -17.16 0.43
N ILE A 348 13.94 -16.90 1.72
CA ILE A 348 13.58 -15.62 2.34
C ILE A 348 14.73 -14.63 2.14
N TYR A 349 14.75 -14.00 0.98
CA TYR A 349 15.55 -12.80 0.74
C TYR A 349 14.74 -11.59 1.24
N VAL A 350 14.99 -11.16 2.46
CA VAL A 350 14.58 -9.84 2.93
C VAL A 350 15.79 -8.91 2.76
N PHE A 351 15.75 -8.06 1.73
CA PHE A 351 16.66 -6.95 1.52
C PHE A 351 15.99 -5.65 1.99
#